data_2b6b85f779269a619a5526e5f41bd91d
#
_entry.id   2b6b85f779269a619a5526e5f41bd91d
#
_cell.length_a   1.000
_cell.length_b   1.000
_cell.length_c   1.000
_cell.angle_alpha   90.00
_cell.angle_beta   90.00
_cell.angle_gamma   90.00
#
_symmetry.space_group_name_H-M   'P 1'
#
loop_
_entity.id
_entity.type
_entity.pdbx_description
1 polymer ?
#
loop_
_entity_poly.entity_id
_entity_poly.type
_entity_poly.pdbx_seq_one_letter_code
_entity_poly.pdbx_strand_id
1 'polypeptide(L)'
;SNEDLLMSAEVKTKSTKHTKNPIQQAIEGVRKDHISRLARTLSWLKDIYTGVTPNPAKIEYLDRFINSQEDKYGKYTKHFKAVAVIDSSFLDNDLKEKIKVPDIDGDFEIIIVSLDTLKEVYEDTYKAMLETYKSS
;
A
#
# COMPACT_ATOMS: atom_id res chain seq x y z
N SER A 1 -3.58 26.77 4.39
CA SER A 1 -4.11 26.22 3.14
C SER A 1 -4.18 24.70 3.27
N ASN A 2 -5.34 24.14 3.03
CA ASN A 2 -5.48 22.68 2.97
C ASN A 2 -4.83 22.20 1.68
N GLU A 3 -3.62 21.65 1.79
CA GLU A 3 -3.02 20.93 0.69
C GLU A 3 -3.71 19.56 0.56
N ASP A 4 -4.14 19.22 -0.63
CA ASP A 4 -4.66 17.90 -0.89
C ASP A 4 -3.55 16.85 -0.68
N LEU A 5 -3.83 15.83 0.10
CA LEU A 5 -2.92 14.74 0.42
C LEU A 5 -3.36 13.46 -0.26
N LEU A 6 -2.46 12.86 -1.04
CA LEU A 6 -2.62 11.51 -1.57
C LEU A 6 -1.67 10.56 -0.84
N MET A 7 -2.22 9.56 -0.18
CA MET A 7 -1.46 8.54 0.52
C MET A 7 -1.59 7.18 -0.18
N SER A 8 -0.46 6.55 -0.50
CA SER A 8 -0.41 5.18 -0.98
C SER A 8 0.40 4.32 -0.01
N ALA A 9 -0.12 3.16 0.35
CA ALA A 9 0.54 2.22 1.23
C ALA A 9 0.59 0.83 0.61
N GLU A 10 1.74 0.19 0.68
CA GLU A 10 1.92 -1.22 0.33
C GLU A 10 2.31 -2.00 1.58
N VAL A 11 1.59 -3.07 1.88
CA VAL A 11 1.82 -3.91 3.05
C VAL A 11 2.29 -5.29 2.60
N LYS A 12 3.41 -5.75 3.13
CA LYS A 12 3.91 -7.11 2.96
C LYS A 12 4.09 -7.77 4.32
N THR A 13 3.76 -9.06 4.39
CA THR A 13 3.85 -9.84 5.61
C THR A 13 4.79 -11.02 5.44
N LYS A 14 5.48 -11.40 6.51
CA LYS A 14 6.38 -12.56 6.54
C LYS A 14 6.20 -13.33 7.85
N SER A 15 5.54 -14.46 7.76
CA SER A 15 5.30 -15.37 8.88
C SER A 15 6.11 -16.67 8.79
N THR A 16 6.82 -16.89 7.68
CA THR A 16 7.63 -18.09 7.42
C THR A 16 8.96 -17.70 6.78
N LYS A 17 9.90 -18.63 6.73
CA LYS A 17 11.19 -18.39 6.07
C LYS A 17 10.98 -18.27 4.55
N HIS A 18 11.37 -17.14 3.99
CA HIS A 18 11.31 -16.85 2.56
C HIS A 18 12.66 -16.42 2.01
N THR A 19 12.85 -16.60 0.70
CA THR A 19 14.07 -16.16 -0.01
C THR A 19 14.09 -14.66 -0.29
N LYS A 20 12.92 -13.99 -0.28
CA LYS A 20 12.79 -12.57 -0.60
C LYS A 20 12.64 -11.73 0.67
N ASN A 21 13.33 -10.60 0.69
CA ASN A 21 13.23 -9.62 1.77
C ASN A 21 11.85 -8.90 1.72
N PRO A 22 10.98 -9.05 2.75
CA PRO A 22 9.65 -8.46 2.74
C PRO A 22 9.67 -6.93 2.80
N ILE A 23 10.68 -6.33 3.41
CA ILE A 23 10.85 -4.88 3.45
C ILE A 23 11.12 -4.36 2.03
N GLN A 24 12.04 -4.98 1.31
CA GLN A 24 12.34 -4.64 -0.07
C GLN A 24 11.13 -4.87 -0.99
N GLN A 25 10.35 -5.92 -0.77
CA GLN A 25 9.12 -6.17 -1.52
C GLN A 25 8.06 -5.09 -1.30
N ALA A 26 7.91 -4.58 -0.07
CA ALA A 26 6.99 -3.48 0.22
C ALA A 26 7.45 -2.19 -0.48
N ILE A 27 8.73 -1.89 -0.43
CA ILE A 27 9.34 -0.73 -1.12
C ILE A 27 9.11 -0.81 -2.64
N GLU A 28 9.34 -1.96 -3.23
CA GLU A 28 9.12 -2.17 -4.68
C GLU A 28 7.65 -2.08 -5.08
N GLY A 29 6.75 -2.52 -4.20
CA GLY A 29 5.31 -2.37 -4.39
C GLY A 29 4.90 -0.89 -4.45
N VAL A 30 5.37 -0.09 -3.50
CA VAL A 30 5.15 1.36 -3.49
C VAL A 30 5.75 2.03 -4.74
N ARG A 31 6.95 1.63 -5.15
CA ARG A 31 7.57 2.15 -6.37
C ARG A 31 6.72 1.88 -7.61
N LYS A 32 6.12 0.69 -7.71
CA LYS A 32 5.21 0.36 -8.82
C LYS A 32 3.95 1.23 -8.79
N ASP A 33 3.40 1.50 -7.61
CA ASP A 33 2.26 2.38 -7.45
C ASP A 33 2.59 3.82 -7.86
N HIS A 34 3.75 4.31 -7.45
CA HIS A 34 4.24 5.64 -7.84
C HIS A 34 4.33 5.80 -9.37
N ILE A 35 4.76 4.77 -10.09
CA ILE A 35 4.98 4.85 -11.54
C ILE A 35 3.69 4.64 -12.35
N SER A 36 2.83 3.69 -11.98
CA SER A 36 1.75 3.28 -12.87
C SER A 36 0.44 2.81 -12.21
N ARG A 37 0.49 2.12 -11.08
CA ARG A 37 -0.73 1.54 -10.49
C ARG A 37 -1.68 2.58 -9.91
N LEU A 38 -1.13 3.62 -9.32
CA LEU A 38 -1.92 4.67 -8.71
C LEU A 38 -2.83 5.35 -9.73
N ALA A 39 -2.29 5.72 -10.88
CA ALA A 39 -3.07 6.33 -11.96
C ALA A 39 -4.22 5.42 -12.44
N ARG A 40 -3.96 4.11 -12.55
CA ARG A 40 -5.00 3.13 -12.92
C ARG A 40 -6.09 3.02 -11.86
N THR A 41 -5.72 2.99 -10.58
CA THR A 41 -6.67 2.90 -9.48
C THR A 41 -7.55 4.14 -9.42
N LEU A 42 -6.98 5.32 -9.57
CA LEU A 42 -7.74 6.58 -9.62
C LEU A 42 -8.68 6.63 -10.83
N SER A 43 -8.22 6.20 -11.99
CA SER A 43 -9.05 6.12 -13.19
C SER A 43 -10.21 5.13 -13.03
N TRP A 44 -9.95 3.97 -12.45
CA TRP A 44 -11.00 2.99 -12.16
C TRP A 44 -12.04 3.53 -11.16
N LEU A 45 -11.61 4.20 -10.09
CA LEU A 45 -12.53 4.86 -9.14
C LEU A 45 -13.37 5.93 -9.83
N LYS A 46 -12.77 6.70 -10.73
CA LYS A 46 -13.49 7.69 -11.52
C LYS A 46 -14.58 7.05 -12.39
N ASP A 47 -14.28 5.91 -13.02
CA ASP A 47 -15.25 5.17 -13.82
C ASP A 47 -16.43 4.67 -12.97
N ILE A 48 -16.18 4.19 -11.76
CA ILE A 48 -17.22 3.80 -10.81
C ILE A 48 -18.13 4.97 -10.45
N TYR A 49 -17.57 6.13 -10.12
CA TYR A 49 -18.34 7.33 -9.80
C TYR A 49 -19.02 7.97 -10.99
N THR A 50 -18.66 7.60 -12.21
CA THR A 50 -19.33 8.03 -13.43
C THR A 50 -20.52 7.13 -13.76
N GLY A 51 -20.35 5.81 -13.69
CA GLY A 51 -21.31 4.83 -14.21
C GLY A 51 -22.08 4.04 -13.16
N VAL A 52 -21.43 3.60 -12.08
CA VAL A 52 -22.03 2.69 -11.09
C VAL A 52 -22.72 3.46 -9.97
N THR A 53 -22.00 4.41 -9.35
CA THR A 53 -22.50 5.25 -8.28
C THR A 53 -22.23 6.71 -8.63
N PRO A 54 -23.08 7.36 -9.45
CA PRO A 54 -22.84 8.69 -9.94
C PRO A 54 -22.57 9.70 -8.83
N ASN A 55 -21.39 10.32 -8.85
CA ASN A 55 -20.98 11.32 -7.89
C ASN A 55 -20.05 12.36 -8.55
N PRO A 56 -20.61 13.43 -9.16
CA PRO A 56 -19.82 14.44 -9.87
C PRO A 56 -18.75 15.11 -9.02
N ALA A 57 -19.02 15.34 -7.73
CA ALA A 57 -18.05 15.98 -6.83
C ALA A 57 -16.81 15.10 -6.60
N LYS A 58 -16.99 13.77 -6.48
CA LYS A 58 -15.87 12.83 -6.36
C LYS A 58 -15.10 12.67 -7.67
N ILE A 59 -15.77 12.73 -8.81
CA ILE A 59 -15.13 12.74 -10.13
C ILE A 59 -14.19 13.93 -10.25
N GLU A 60 -14.67 15.12 -9.94
CA GLU A 60 -13.86 16.35 -9.96
C GLU A 60 -12.67 16.27 -8.99
N TYR A 61 -12.89 15.74 -7.79
CA TYR A 61 -11.83 15.51 -6.81
C TYR A 61 -10.75 14.56 -7.31
N LEU A 62 -11.13 13.44 -7.92
CA LEU A 62 -10.19 12.46 -8.50
C LEU A 62 -9.42 13.03 -9.70
N ASP A 63 -10.07 13.85 -10.52
CA ASP A 63 -9.42 14.50 -11.66
C ASP A 63 -8.21 15.36 -11.27
N ARG A 64 -8.20 15.92 -10.07
CA ARG A 64 -7.04 16.67 -9.53
C ARG A 64 -5.80 15.81 -9.45
N PHE A 65 -5.92 14.55 -9.01
CA PHE A 65 -4.80 13.63 -8.88
C PHE A 65 -4.42 12.97 -10.21
N ILE A 66 -5.39 12.67 -11.07
CA ILE A 66 -5.15 12.05 -12.38
C ILE A 66 -4.43 13.03 -13.30
N ASN A 67 -4.88 14.29 -13.32
CA ASN A 67 -4.40 15.33 -14.20
C ASN A 67 -3.53 16.37 -13.47
N SER A 68 -2.72 15.94 -12.53
CA SER A 68 -1.93 16.84 -11.68
C SER A 68 -0.92 17.72 -12.42
N GLN A 69 -0.67 17.44 -13.68
CA GLN A 69 0.17 18.26 -14.56
C GLN A 69 -0.56 19.52 -15.08
N GLU A 70 -1.87 19.59 -14.93
CA GLU A 70 -2.65 20.74 -15.35
C GLU A 70 -2.70 21.80 -14.23
N ASP A 71 -2.27 23.01 -14.52
CA ASP A 71 -2.19 24.12 -13.56
C ASP A 71 -3.51 24.42 -12.84
N LYS A 72 -4.64 24.14 -13.49
CA LYS A 72 -5.99 24.41 -12.95
C LYS A 72 -6.33 23.59 -11.70
N TYR A 73 -5.66 22.47 -11.48
CA TYR A 73 -5.95 21.56 -10.35
C TYR A 73 -5.12 21.84 -9.10
N GLY A 74 -4.13 22.72 -9.19
CA GLY A 74 -3.25 23.04 -8.06
C GLY A 74 -2.27 21.90 -7.73
N LYS A 75 -1.56 22.08 -6.63
CA LYS A 75 -0.58 21.12 -6.15
C LYS A 75 -1.18 20.21 -5.07
N TYR A 76 -0.73 18.98 -5.03
CA TYR A 76 -1.01 18.06 -3.94
C TYR A 76 0.26 17.34 -3.48
N THR A 77 0.27 16.89 -2.23
CA THR A 77 1.40 16.19 -1.65
C THR A 77 1.19 14.67 -1.76
N LYS A 78 2.21 13.97 -2.22
CA LYS A 78 2.21 12.50 -2.28
C LYS A 78 2.94 11.93 -1.08
N HIS A 79 2.28 11.01 -0.37
CA HIS A 79 2.87 10.25 0.72
C HIS A 79 2.85 8.77 0.38
N PHE A 80 4.00 8.14 0.43
CA PHE A 80 4.16 6.71 0.17
C PHE A 80 4.61 5.99 1.44
N LYS A 81 3.93 4.89 1.78
CA LYS A 81 4.28 4.07 2.94
C LYS A 81 4.54 2.63 2.51
N ALA A 82 5.75 2.15 2.76
CA ALA A 82 6.09 0.74 2.65
C ALA A 82 6.02 0.11 4.03
N VAL A 83 5.09 -0.81 4.24
CA VAL A 83 4.84 -1.47 5.51
C VAL A 83 5.23 -2.94 5.42
N ALA A 84 6.15 -3.39 6.27
CA ALA A 84 6.50 -4.79 6.41
C ALA A 84 6.11 -5.30 7.79
N VAL A 85 5.24 -6.31 7.84
CA VAL A 85 4.84 -7.01 9.06
C VAL A 85 5.58 -8.33 9.10
N ILE A 86 6.47 -8.51 10.07
CA ILE A 86 7.41 -9.62 10.11
C ILE A 86 7.31 -10.32 11.47
N ASP A 87 7.22 -11.66 11.45
CA ASP A 87 7.41 -12.44 12.68
C ASP A 87 8.82 -12.17 13.23
N SER A 88 8.91 -11.90 14.52
CA SER A 88 10.15 -11.49 15.16
C SER A 88 11.30 -12.49 14.98
N SER A 89 10.98 -13.78 14.83
CA SER A 89 11.96 -14.84 14.58
C SER A 89 12.66 -14.73 13.23
N PHE A 90 12.07 -13.99 12.27
CA PHE A 90 12.65 -13.74 10.94
C PHE A 90 13.18 -12.33 10.73
N LEU A 91 13.09 -11.47 11.75
CA LEU A 91 13.63 -10.12 11.71
C LEU A 91 15.07 -10.11 12.17
N ASP A 92 15.98 -9.97 11.24
CA ASP A 92 17.42 -9.83 11.50
C ASP A 92 17.98 -8.51 10.96
N ASN A 93 19.21 -8.21 11.32
CA ASN A 93 19.87 -6.98 10.87
C ASN A 93 20.11 -6.97 9.35
N ASP A 94 20.38 -8.13 8.76
CA ASP A 94 20.60 -8.29 7.34
C ASP A 94 19.40 -7.81 6.50
N LEU A 95 18.18 -8.01 7.00
CA LEU A 95 16.98 -7.51 6.31
C LEU A 95 16.94 -5.99 6.23
N LYS A 96 17.47 -5.30 7.25
CA LYS A 96 17.49 -3.84 7.33
C LYS A 96 18.65 -3.24 6.53
N GLU A 97 19.82 -3.86 6.60
CA GLU A 97 21.05 -3.35 5.98
C GLU A 97 21.08 -3.46 4.45
N LYS A 98 20.34 -4.42 3.89
CA LYS A 98 20.28 -4.67 2.44
C LYS A 98 19.16 -3.95 1.72
N ILE A 99 18.50 -3.00 2.38
CA ILE A 99 17.39 -2.24 1.78
C ILE A 99 17.94 -1.23 0.79
N LYS A 100 17.37 -1.23 -0.41
CA LYS A 100 17.59 -0.20 -1.43
C LYS A 100 16.36 0.70 -1.49
N VAL A 101 16.52 1.95 -1.10
CA VAL A 101 15.46 2.95 -1.16
C VAL A 101 15.47 3.59 -2.55
N PRO A 102 14.37 3.52 -3.31
CA PRO A 102 14.28 4.15 -4.61
C PRO A 102 14.16 5.68 -4.49
N ASP A 103 14.54 6.37 -5.53
CA ASP A 103 14.21 7.78 -5.69
C ASP A 103 12.73 7.90 -6.07
N ILE A 104 11.94 8.46 -5.17
CA ILE A 104 10.49 8.64 -5.31
C ILE A 104 10.17 10.12 -5.06
N ASP A 105 9.47 10.74 -6.01
CA ASP A 105 8.95 12.08 -5.83
C ASP A 105 7.81 12.08 -4.81
N GLY A 106 8.01 12.76 -3.68
CA GLY A 106 7.10 12.81 -2.56
C GLY A 106 7.73 12.29 -1.26
N ASP A 107 6.95 12.30 -0.18
CA ASP A 107 7.37 11.77 1.10
C ASP A 107 7.29 10.24 1.11
N PHE A 108 8.38 9.61 1.56
CA PHE A 108 8.48 8.17 1.62
C PHE A 108 8.84 7.69 3.03
N GLU A 109 8.06 6.77 3.56
CA GLU A 109 8.24 6.20 4.89
C GLU A 109 8.28 4.66 4.83
N ILE A 110 9.22 4.07 5.54
CA ILE A 110 9.31 2.62 5.74
C ILE A 110 8.92 2.30 7.17
N ILE A 111 7.86 1.49 7.33
CA ILE A 111 7.35 1.06 8.62
C ILE A 111 7.59 -0.45 8.76
N ILE A 112 8.31 -0.85 9.80
CA ILE A 112 8.55 -2.25 10.12
C ILE A 112 7.82 -2.58 11.41
N VAL A 113 6.86 -3.52 11.32
CA VAL A 113 6.10 -4.04 12.46
C VAL A 113 6.59 -5.45 12.76
N SER A 114 7.08 -5.67 13.96
CA SER A 114 7.52 -6.98 14.45
C SER A 114 6.48 -7.57 15.40
N LEU A 115 6.05 -8.81 15.14
CA LEU A 115 5.10 -9.53 15.95
C LEU A 115 5.68 -10.90 16.34
N ASP A 116 5.57 -11.26 17.61
CA ASP A 116 6.16 -12.51 18.14
C ASP A 116 5.40 -13.78 17.72
N THR A 117 4.11 -13.65 17.38
CA THR A 117 3.20 -14.76 17.13
C THR A 117 2.45 -14.65 15.80
N LEU A 118 3.06 -14.02 14.79
CA LEU A 118 2.40 -13.78 13.50
C LEU A 118 1.94 -15.07 12.81
N LYS A 119 2.75 -16.12 12.87
CA LYS A 119 2.41 -17.41 12.30
C LYS A 119 1.18 -18.03 12.96
N GLU A 120 1.11 -18.00 14.29
CA GLU A 120 -0.04 -18.51 15.05
C GLU A 120 -1.32 -17.75 14.72
N VAL A 121 -1.25 -16.43 14.61
CA VAL A 121 -2.39 -15.60 14.22
C VAL A 121 -2.94 -16.02 12.85
N TYR A 122 -2.08 -16.26 11.87
CA TYR A 122 -2.53 -16.74 10.56
C TYR A 122 -3.12 -18.14 10.60
N GLU A 123 -2.53 -19.06 11.33
CA GLU A 123 -3.04 -20.43 11.48
C GLU A 123 -4.41 -20.44 12.14
N ASP A 124 -4.59 -19.69 13.23
CA ASP A 124 -5.86 -19.59 13.95
C ASP A 124 -6.94 -18.93 13.09
N THR A 125 -6.60 -17.87 12.36
CA THR A 125 -7.53 -17.20 11.44
C THR A 125 -7.97 -18.16 10.33
N TYR A 126 -7.04 -18.92 9.74
CA TYR A 126 -7.34 -19.89 8.69
C TYR A 126 -8.24 -21.01 9.20
N LYS A 127 -7.98 -21.56 10.39
CA LYS A 127 -8.85 -22.55 11.04
C LYS A 127 -10.26 -22.02 11.26
N ALA A 128 -10.39 -20.81 11.81
CA ALA A 128 -11.69 -20.16 12.03
C ALA A 128 -12.46 -19.97 10.72
N MET A 129 -11.81 -19.57 9.65
CA MET A 129 -12.40 -19.46 8.30
C MET A 129 -12.90 -20.79 7.78
N LEU A 130 -12.13 -21.88 7.94
CA LEU A 130 -12.52 -23.23 7.53
C LEU A 130 -13.73 -23.73 8.30
N GLU A 131 -13.78 -23.54 9.61
CA GLU A 131 -14.92 -23.92 10.45
C GLU A 131 -16.19 -23.18 10.05
N THR A 132 -16.10 -21.88 9.80
CA THR A 132 -17.21 -21.07 9.28
C THR A 132 -17.71 -21.60 7.94
N TYR A 133 -16.84 -21.95 7.03
CA TYR A 133 -17.19 -22.51 5.72
C TYR A 133 -17.87 -23.88 5.85
N LYS A 134 -17.39 -24.76 6.73
CA LYS A 134 -17.96 -26.10 6.95
C LYS A 134 -19.33 -26.07 7.64
N SER A 135 -19.63 -25.06 8.46
CA SER A 135 -20.89 -24.90 9.17
C SER A 135 -21.99 -24.18 8.36
N SER A 136 -21.65 -23.62 7.24
CA SER A 136 -22.59 -23.01 6.29
C SER A 136 -22.99 -24.03 5.21
#